data_8ad769cd18728e87da0574ecbb7f9882
#
_entry.id   8ad769cd18728e87da0574ecbb7f9882
#
_cell.length_a   1.000
_cell.length_b   1.000
_cell.length_c   1.000
_cell.angle_alpha   90.00
_cell.angle_beta   90.00
_cell.angle_gamma   90.00
#
_symmetry.space_group_name_H-M   'P 1'
#
loop_
_entity.id
_entity.type
_entity.pdbx_description
1 polymer ?
#
loop_
_entity_poly.entity_id
_entity_poly.type
_entity_poly.pdbx_seq_one_letter_code
_entity_poly.pdbx_strand_id
1 'polypeptide(L)'
;MVRRCILCMMLGLATSVAALSQHLSGYELEREMPVFLDQLKAELTYPMAWGNSPVKNFKKWRKQARNAVLDAMLAPPPRTTDYRTEVVAEEQRNGYKARKLRFNLTGYSRVNAYMLVPDGEGPFPAVVLLHDHGGHYTIGKEKMIRPFGVSPEVLADADAWAKQCYGGQYVGDYLAAHGYVVISIDALFWGERGRKEGVDGDKHMAVAGNFMMLGRSWSAFMNYEDMYTTDFLATLPEVDSKRIGCMGFSMGAYRAWMLSALSDKVKAGAAVCWMVTTDCQFSWEYGKERGGFANMLPGIRRYLDYPHIASIACPKPMFFLNGEHDKLFPPVGVNAAFAEMRKVWE
;
A
#
# COMPACT_ATOMS: atom_id res chain seq x y z
N MET A 1 -13.09 -20.15 56.56
CA MET A 1 -12.42 -19.95 55.28
C MET A 1 -13.31 -19.36 54.20
N VAL A 2 -14.61 -19.63 54.17
CA VAL A 2 -15.54 -19.19 53.10
C VAL A 2 -15.82 -17.66 53.11
N ARG A 3 -15.82 -16.99 54.23
CA ARG A 3 -16.12 -15.54 54.33
C ARG A 3 -15.02 -14.60 53.76
N ARG A 4 -13.75 -15.04 53.74
CA ARG A 4 -12.64 -14.21 53.16
C ARG A 4 -12.60 -14.25 51.63
N CYS A 5 -13.02 -15.35 51.02
CA CYS A 5 -13.06 -15.46 49.54
C CYS A 5 -14.18 -14.62 48.90
N ILE A 6 -15.32 -14.48 49.57
CA ILE A 6 -16.45 -13.68 49.07
C ILE A 6 -16.11 -12.19 49.08
N LEU A 7 -15.35 -11.72 50.10
CA LEU A 7 -14.96 -10.31 50.20
C LEU A 7 -13.93 -9.95 49.12
N CYS A 8 -13.00 -10.83 48.81
CA CYS A 8 -12.03 -10.60 47.71
C CYS A 8 -12.69 -10.63 46.30
N MET A 9 -13.69 -11.48 46.10
CA MET A 9 -14.45 -11.47 44.83
C MET A 9 -15.31 -10.22 44.69
N MET A 10 -15.91 -9.72 45.77
CA MET A 10 -16.66 -8.47 45.70
C MET A 10 -15.79 -7.23 45.53
N LEU A 11 -14.60 -7.19 46.11
CA LEU A 11 -13.64 -6.10 45.84
C LEU A 11 -13.07 -6.15 44.41
N GLY A 12 -12.80 -7.33 43.86
CA GLY A 12 -12.34 -7.49 42.48
C GLY A 12 -13.41 -7.09 41.43
N LEU A 13 -14.67 -7.39 41.70
CA LEU A 13 -15.80 -6.95 40.86
C LEU A 13 -16.07 -5.44 41.00
N ALA A 14 -15.93 -4.88 42.20
CA ALA A 14 -16.13 -3.46 42.41
C ALA A 14 -15.03 -2.60 41.76
N THR A 15 -13.78 -3.08 41.75
CA THR A 15 -12.68 -2.38 41.06
C THR A 15 -12.79 -2.47 39.53
N SER A 16 -13.27 -3.57 38.98
CA SER A 16 -13.50 -3.71 37.55
C SER A 16 -14.70 -2.88 37.04
N VAL A 17 -15.77 -2.77 37.86
CA VAL A 17 -16.93 -1.92 37.55
C VAL A 17 -16.59 -0.45 37.74
N ALA A 18 -15.77 -0.08 38.71
CA ALA A 18 -15.31 1.29 38.89
C ALA A 18 -14.35 1.75 37.77
N ALA A 19 -13.50 0.85 37.25
CA ALA A 19 -12.65 1.13 36.10
C ALA A 19 -13.46 1.32 34.81
N LEU A 20 -14.56 0.52 34.62
CA LEU A 20 -15.47 0.74 33.51
C LEU A 20 -16.30 2.03 33.64
N SER A 21 -16.65 2.44 34.86
CA SER A 21 -17.48 3.65 35.07
C SER A 21 -16.70 4.96 34.90
N GLN A 22 -15.39 4.95 35.03
CA GLN A 22 -14.56 6.14 34.80
C GLN A 22 -14.44 6.52 33.30
N HIS A 23 -14.71 5.59 32.38
CA HIS A 23 -14.68 5.84 30.95
C HIS A 23 -16.03 6.25 30.35
N LEU A 24 -17.11 6.25 31.12
CA LEU A 24 -18.48 6.50 30.62
C LEU A 24 -19.04 7.89 31.01
N SER A 25 -18.25 8.78 31.61
CA SER A 25 -18.72 10.11 31.99
C SER A 25 -18.01 11.19 31.16
N GLY A 26 -18.66 11.70 30.15
CA GLY A 26 -18.15 12.81 29.37
C GLY A 26 -18.22 12.61 27.88
N TYR A 27 -17.34 13.22 27.13
CA TYR A 27 -17.20 13.03 25.70
C TYR A 27 -16.59 11.67 25.37
N GLU A 28 -17.13 10.98 24.38
CA GLU A 28 -16.66 9.64 23.97
C GLU A 28 -15.52 9.69 22.94
N LEU A 29 -15.13 10.86 22.52
CA LEU A 29 -14.00 11.09 21.63
C LEU A 29 -12.95 11.98 22.32
N GLU A 30 -11.71 11.59 22.23
CA GLU A 30 -10.55 12.43 22.50
C GLU A 30 -9.82 12.64 21.20
N ARG A 31 -9.83 13.91 20.72
CA ARG A 31 -9.44 14.24 19.37
C ARG A 31 -10.30 13.45 18.36
N GLU A 32 -9.70 12.72 17.41
CA GLU A 32 -10.38 11.88 16.44
C GLU A 32 -10.48 10.39 16.85
N MET A 33 -10.12 10.06 18.10
CA MET A 33 -10.08 8.69 18.61
C MET A 33 -11.16 8.47 19.67
N PRO A 34 -11.83 7.31 19.66
CA PRO A 34 -12.74 6.97 20.75
C PRO A 34 -11.98 6.71 22.04
N VAL A 35 -12.49 7.19 23.17
CA VAL A 35 -11.88 6.96 24.50
C VAL A 35 -11.79 5.47 24.87
N PHE A 36 -12.60 4.62 24.24
CA PHE A 36 -12.59 3.16 24.36
C PHE A 36 -11.74 2.47 23.27
N LEU A 37 -10.74 3.16 22.72
CA LEU A 37 -9.86 2.63 21.69
C LEU A 37 -9.21 1.30 22.09
N ASP A 38 -8.72 1.19 23.31
CA ASP A 38 -8.01 -0.02 23.76
C ASP A 38 -8.94 -1.23 23.85
N GLN A 39 -10.24 -1.01 24.17
CA GLN A 39 -11.26 -2.05 24.13
C GLN A 39 -11.50 -2.54 22.69
N LEU A 40 -11.60 -1.61 21.72
CA LEU A 40 -11.74 -1.98 20.31
C LEU A 40 -10.51 -2.73 19.79
N LYS A 41 -9.31 -2.33 20.21
CA LYS A 41 -8.06 -3.01 19.85
C LYS A 41 -8.00 -4.43 20.43
N ALA A 42 -8.46 -4.64 21.66
CA ALA A 42 -8.49 -5.95 22.32
C ALA A 42 -9.36 -6.98 21.57
N GLU A 43 -10.31 -6.56 20.76
CA GLU A 43 -11.13 -7.42 19.91
C GLU A 43 -10.38 -7.92 18.66
N LEU A 44 -9.24 -7.29 18.30
CA LEU A 44 -8.47 -7.61 17.10
C LEU A 44 -7.55 -8.81 17.33
N THR A 45 -8.08 -10.01 17.28
CA THR A 45 -7.35 -11.26 17.56
C THR A 45 -6.63 -11.86 16.35
N TYR A 46 -6.84 -11.31 15.18
CA TYR A 46 -6.23 -11.74 13.91
C TYR A 46 -6.30 -13.27 13.68
N PRO A 47 -7.49 -13.88 13.67
CA PRO A 47 -7.65 -15.34 13.63
C PRO A 47 -7.14 -15.99 12.35
N MET A 48 -6.88 -15.21 11.31
CA MET A 48 -6.32 -15.71 10.05
C MET A 48 -4.81 -15.46 9.91
N ALA A 49 -4.13 -14.86 10.90
CA ALA A 49 -2.67 -14.81 10.93
C ALA A 49 -2.08 -16.22 10.91
N TRP A 50 -0.91 -16.43 10.27
CA TRP A 50 -0.30 -17.76 10.14
C TRP A 50 -0.16 -18.49 11.48
N GLY A 51 0.29 -17.80 12.51
CA GLY A 51 0.46 -18.38 13.85
C GLY A 51 -0.87 -18.69 14.55
N ASN A 52 -1.93 -17.92 14.31
CA ASN A 52 -3.24 -18.04 14.97
C ASN A 52 -4.20 -18.97 14.21
N SER A 53 -4.00 -19.10 12.90
CA SER A 53 -4.88 -19.90 12.04
C SER A 53 -4.84 -21.38 12.41
N PRO A 54 -6.01 -22.08 12.43
CA PRO A 54 -6.05 -23.53 12.56
C PRO A 54 -5.49 -24.26 11.33
N VAL A 55 -5.32 -23.57 10.20
CA VAL A 55 -4.81 -24.14 8.95
C VAL A 55 -3.29 -24.23 8.99
N LYS A 56 -2.76 -25.45 9.10
CA LYS A 56 -1.31 -25.70 9.19
C LYS A 56 -0.62 -25.95 7.84
N ASN A 57 -1.39 -26.13 6.76
CA ASN A 57 -0.85 -26.18 5.41
C ASN A 57 -0.66 -24.79 4.86
N PHE A 58 0.58 -24.39 4.63
CA PHE A 58 0.94 -23.02 4.20
C PHE A 58 0.26 -22.60 2.89
N LYS A 59 0.24 -23.46 1.87
CA LYS A 59 -0.40 -23.16 0.58
C LYS A 59 -1.91 -22.94 0.75
N LYS A 60 -2.58 -23.72 1.59
CA LYS A 60 -3.99 -23.60 1.91
C LYS A 60 -4.26 -22.31 2.69
N TRP A 61 -3.45 -22.02 3.72
CA TRP A 61 -3.52 -20.80 4.49
C TRP A 61 -3.36 -19.57 3.60
N ARG A 62 -2.30 -19.53 2.79
CA ARG A 62 -2.02 -18.42 1.88
C ARG A 62 -3.20 -18.13 0.94
N LYS A 63 -3.86 -19.18 0.42
CA LYS A 63 -5.06 -19.04 -0.42
C LYS A 63 -6.22 -18.43 0.37
N GLN A 64 -6.47 -18.90 1.60
CA GLN A 64 -7.56 -18.38 2.43
C GLN A 64 -7.31 -16.94 2.86
N ALA A 65 -6.10 -16.60 3.31
CA ALA A 65 -5.72 -15.25 3.68
C ALA A 65 -5.84 -14.29 2.48
N ARG A 66 -5.39 -14.69 1.29
CA ARG A 66 -5.55 -13.91 0.06
C ARG A 66 -7.02 -13.65 -0.26
N ASN A 67 -7.88 -14.66 -0.15
CA ASN A 67 -9.31 -14.50 -0.40
C ASN A 67 -9.94 -13.52 0.59
N ALA A 68 -9.60 -13.59 1.87
CA ALA A 68 -10.11 -12.63 2.86
C ALA A 68 -9.69 -11.18 2.54
N VAL A 69 -8.46 -10.98 2.02
CA VAL A 69 -8.03 -9.65 1.56
C VAL A 69 -8.83 -9.22 0.34
N LEU A 70 -9.02 -10.08 -0.66
CA LEU A 70 -9.80 -9.78 -1.85
C LEU A 70 -11.27 -9.47 -1.53
N ASP A 71 -11.87 -10.19 -0.57
CA ASP A 71 -13.23 -9.92 -0.09
C ASP A 71 -13.31 -8.52 0.56
N ALA A 72 -12.32 -8.16 1.38
CA ALA A 72 -12.25 -6.83 2.01
C ALA A 72 -11.92 -5.70 1.00
N MET A 73 -11.36 -6.03 -0.14
CA MET A 73 -11.13 -5.08 -1.24
C MET A 73 -12.42 -4.68 -1.96
N LEU A 74 -13.51 -5.38 -1.72
CA LEU A 74 -14.81 -5.16 -2.36
C LEU A 74 -14.73 -5.37 -3.89
N ALA A 75 -15.74 -4.88 -4.62
CA ALA A 75 -15.83 -5.15 -6.04
C ALA A 75 -14.70 -4.47 -6.86
N PRO A 76 -14.00 -5.22 -7.74
CA PRO A 76 -12.95 -4.65 -8.60
C PRO A 76 -13.54 -3.79 -9.71
N PRO A 77 -12.75 -2.88 -10.32
CA PRO A 77 -13.09 -2.30 -11.62
C PRO A 77 -13.13 -3.40 -12.67
N PRO A 78 -13.92 -3.25 -13.76
CA PRO A 78 -13.93 -4.22 -14.84
C PRO A 78 -12.55 -4.37 -15.47
N ARG A 79 -12.11 -5.62 -15.64
CA ARG A 79 -10.86 -5.91 -16.36
C ARG A 79 -11.02 -5.66 -17.85
N THR A 80 -9.92 -5.32 -18.51
CA THR A 80 -9.80 -5.32 -19.94
C THR A 80 -8.54 -6.05 -20.38
N THR A 81 -8.58 -6.68 -21.56
CA THR A 81 -7.42 -7.20 -22.29
C THR A 81 -7.23 -6.45 -23.61
N ASP A 82 -8.16 -5.58 -23.96
CA ASP A 82 -8.06 -4.65 -25.09
C ASP A 82 -7.38 -3.36 -24.62
N TYR A 83 -6.07 -3.41 -24.51
CA TYR A 83 -5.27 -2.31 -23.97
C TYR A 83 -5.22 -1.08 -24.88
N ARG A 84 -5.38 -1.22 -26.19
CA ARG A 84 -5.29 -0.12 -27.19
C ARG A 84 -4.11 0.81 -26.90
N THR A 85 -2.94 0.22 -26.77
CA THR A 85 -1.74 0.94 -26.37
C THR A 85 -1.27 1.90 -27.47
N GLU A 86 -0.99 3.15 -27.06
CA GLU A 86 -0.42 4.20 -27.90
C GLU A 86 0.88 4.70 -27.27
N VAL A 87 1.91 4.92 -28.08
CA VAL A 87 3.08 5.68 -27.69
C VAL A 87 2.79 7.15 -27.95
N VAL A 88 2.54 7.91 -26.89
CA VAL A 88 2.19 9.33 -26.96
C VAL A 88 3.42 10.20 -27.20
N ALA A 89 4.54 9.83 -26.57
CA ALA A 89 5.84 10.48 -26.73
C ALA A 89 6.96 9.48 -26.42
N GLU A 90 8.10 9.70 -27.03
CA GLU A 90 9.29 8.88 -26.82
C GLU A 90 10.54 9.77 -26.89
N GLU A 91 11.53 9.49 -26.05
CA GLU A 91 12.86 10.09 -26.12
C GLU A 91 13.94 9.07 -25.79
N GLN A 92 15.13 9.23 -26.42
CA GLN A 92 16.28 8.42 -26.08
C GLN A 92 17.01 9.06 -24.90
N ARG A 93 17.37 8.23 -23.93
CA ARG A 93 18.20 8.58 -22.78
C ARG A 93 19.50 7.77 -22.79
N ASN A 94 20.39 8.02 -21.84
CA ASN A 94 21.64 7.31 -21.77
C ASN A 94 21.45 5.85 -21.33
N GLY A 95 21.47 4.93 -22.31
CA GLY A 95 21.35 3.48 -22.10
C GLY A 95 19.92 2.96 -22.04
N TYR A 96 18.91 3.77 -22.31
CA TYR A 96 17.51 3.32 -22.37
C TYR A 96 16.63 4.32 -23.11
N LYS A 97 15.48 3.85 -23.52
CA LYS A 97 14.42 4.62 -24.17
C LYS A 97 13.28 4.90 -23.19
N ALA A 98 12.88 6.17 -23.08
CA ALA A 98 11.76 6.60 -22.27
C ALA A 98 10.52 6.80 -23.15
N ARG A 99 9.41 6.17 -22.79
CA ARG A 99 8.12 6.24 -23.48
C ARG A 99 7.04 6.77 -22.56
N LYS A 100 6.22 7.68 -23.06
CA LYS A 100 4.92 8.01 -22.48
C LYS A 100 3.88 7.18 -23.22
N LEU A 101 3.30 6.22 -22.54
CA LEU A 101 2.26 5.34 -23.07
C LEU A 101 0.89 5.84 -22.65
N ARG A 102 -0.12 5.53 -23.48
CA ARG A 102 -1.53 5.64 -23.11
C ARG A 102 -2.20 4.31 -23.42
N PHE A 103 -2.91 3.73 -22.45
CA PHE A 103 -3.59 2.45 -22.63
C PHE A 103 -4.84 2.33 -21.75
N ASN A 104 -5.74 1.43 -22.14
CA ASN A 104 -6.90 1.07 -21.33
C ASN A 104 -6.43 0.25 -20.13
N LEU A 105 -6.58 0.79 -18.90
CA LEU A 105 -6.19 0.10 -17.68
C LEU A 105 -7.33 -0.77 -17.15
N THR A 106 -8.53 -0.22 -17.20
CA THR A 106 -9.77 -0.91 -16.80
C THR A 106 -10.85 -0.69 -17.87
N GLY A 107 -11.99 -1.37 -17.73
CA GLY A 107 -13.16 -1.06 -18.58
C GLY A 107 -13.71 0.36 -18.39
N TYR A 108 -13.25 1.08 -17.34
CA TYR A 108 -13.70 2.45 -17.04
C TYR A 108 -12.66 3.52 -17.38
N SER A 109 -11.38 3.17 -17.45
CA SER A 109 -10.30 4.15 -17.48
C SER A 109 -9.22 3.83 -18.50
N ARG A 110 -8.79 4.89 -19.18
CA ARG A 110 -7.62 4.95 -20.02
C ARG A 110 -6.60 5.86 -19.35
N VAL A 111 -5.36 5.39 -19.16
CA VAL A 111 -4.34 6.09 -18.36
C VAL A 111 -3.09 6.36 -19.16
N ASN A 112 -2.33 7.37 -18.72
CA ASN A 112 -0.96 7.58 -19.15
C ASN A 112 0.00 6.89 -18.19
N ALA A 113 1.07 6.32 -18.73
CA ALA A 113 2.19 5.74 -17.99
C ALA A 113 3.51 6.23 -18.53
N TYR A 114 4.53 6.32 -17.67
CA TYR A 114 5.91 6.29 -18.15
C TYR A 114 6.41 4.86 -18.15
N MET A 115 7.05 4.47 -19.24
CA MET A 115 7.73 3.20 -19.41
C MET A 115 9.14 3.44 -19.89
N LEU A 116 10.12 2.86 -19.21
CA LEU A 116 11.54 2.92 -19.60
C LEU A 116 11.97 1.53 -20.07
N VAL A 117 12.65 1.45 -21.20
CA VAL A 117 13.10 0.20 -21.81
C VAL A 117 14.61 0.30 -22.02
N PRO A 118 15.42 -0.59 -21.42
CA PRO A 118 16.87 -0.60 -21.64
C PRO A 118 17.23 -0.80 -23.12
N ASP A 119 18.34 -0.23 -23.53
CA ASP A 119 18.92 -0.53 -24.84
C ASP A 119 19.45 -1.97 -24.86
N GLY A 120 19.47 -2.60 -26.05
CA GLY A 120 19.96 -3.96 -26.27
C GLY A 120 18.86 -4.98 -26.56
N GLU A 121 19.22 -6.25 -26.47
CA GLU A 121 18.33 -7.36 -26.79
C GLU A 121 17.60 -7.86 -25.54
N GLY A 122 16.25 -7.78 -25.55
CA GLY A 122 15.38 -8.30 -24.50
C GLY A 122 15.05 -9.79 -24.69
N PRO A 123 14.06 -10.34 -23.94
CA PRO A 123 13.25 -9.64 -22.95
C PRO A 123 14.00 -9.39 -21.62
N PHE A 124 13.72 -8.23 -21.05
CA PHE A 124 14.36 -7.77 -19.80
C PHE A 124 13.53 -8.09 -18.55
N PRO A 125 14.16 -8.23 -17.37
CA PRO A 125 13.42 -8.16 -16.11
C PRO A 125 12.71 -6.82 -16.01
N ALA A 126 11.56 -6.80 -15.30
CA ALA A 126 10.77 -5.59 -15.23
C ALA A 126 10.36 -5.23 -13.79
N VAL A 127 10.09 -3.94 -13.56
CA VAL A 127 9.66 -3.43 -12.26
C VAL A 127 8.46 -2.49 -12.42
N VAL A 128 7.39 -2.76 -11.67
CA VAL A 128 6.29 -1.83 -11.47
C VAL A 128 6.67 -0.89 -10.34
N LEU A 129 6.75 0.41 -10.62
CA LEU A 129 7.05 1.44 -9.64
C LEU A 129 5.78 2.12 -9.14
N LEU A 130 5.66 2.20 -7.82
CA LEU A 130 4.48 2.67 -7.12
C LEU A 130 4.85 3.89 -6.29
N HIS A 131 4.36 5.06 -6.71
CA HIS A 131 4.72 6.34 -6.09
C HIS A 131 4.09 6.51 -4.70
N ASP A 132 4.70 7.36 -3.90
CA ASP A 132 4.25 7.76 -2.57
C ASP A 132 3.04 8.72 -2.59
N HIS A 133 2.46 8.93 -1.41
CA HIS A 133 1.40 9.93 -1.20
C HIS A 133 1.96 11.35 -1.29
N GLY A 134 2.93 11.66 -0.44
CA GLY A 134 3.76 12.86 -0.39
C GLY A 134 3.05 14.21 -0.21
N GLY A 135 1.73 14.26 -0.28
CA GLY A 135 1.00 15.53 -0.28
C GLY A 135 1.15 16.36 -1.57
N HIS A 136 1.96 15.93 -2.52
CA HIS A 136 2.13 16.52 -3.85
C HIS A 136 1.22 15.81 -4.84
N TYR A 137 0.04 16.37 -5.08
CA TYR A 137 -1.00 15.75 -5.91
C TYR A 137 -0.87 16.07 -7.38
N THR A 138 -0.09 17.09 -7.73
CA THR A 138 0.21 17.51 -9.11
C THR A 138 1.07 16.49 -9.86
N ILE A 139 1.81 15.66 -9.13
CA ILE A 139 2.70 14.62 -9.63
C ILE A 139 2.38 13.27 -8.99
N GLY A 140 2.49 12.21 -9.76
CA GLY A 140 2.33 10.83 -9.32
C GLY A 140 3.48 9.97 -9.84
N LYS A 141 3.36 9.43 -11.06
CA LYS A 141 4.42 8.68 -11.74
C LYS A 141 5.72 9.50 -11.95
N GLU A 142 5.59 10.83 -11.99
CA GLU A 142 6.71 11.78 -12.07
C GLU A 142 7.60 11.78 -10.83
N LYS A 143 7.14 11.24 -9.70
CA LYS A 143 7.96 11.00 -8.50
C LYS A 143 8.95 9.85 -8.67
N MET A 144 8.63 8.91 -9.56
CA MET A 144 9.38 7.67 -9.75
C MET A 144 10.25 7.68 -11.00
N ILE A 145 9.83 8.40 -12.05
CA ILE A 145 10.48 8.47 -13.35
C ILE A 145 10.57 9.93 -13.75
N ARG A 146 11.76 10.36 -14.18
CA ARG A 146 11.97 11.75 -14.63
C ARG A 146 11.01 12.07 -15.76
N PRO A 147 10.13 13.07 -15.59
CA PRO A 147 9.16 13.41 -16.61
C PRO A 147 9.78 14.07 -17.83
N PHE A 148 9.10 13.93 -18.97
CA PHE A 148 9.38 14.63 -20.22
C PHE A 148 8.07 14.96 -20.92
N GLY A 149 8.11 16.00 -21.77
CA GLY A 149 6.91 16.46 -22.45
C GLY A 149 5.82 16.97 -21.47
N VAL A 150 6.26 17.56 -20.35
CA VAL A 150 5.42 18.17 -19.32
C VAL A 150 5.70 19.67 -19.21
N SER A 151 4.85 20.40 -18.48
CA SER A 151 5.11 21.83 -18.22
C SER A 151 6.34 22.02 -17.32
N PRO A 152 6.99 23.21 -17.38
CA PRO A 152 8.13 23.50 -16.50
C PRO A 152 7.79 23.37 -15.01
N GLU A 153 6.56 23.69 -14.61
CA GLU A 153 6.10 23.61 -13.22
C GLU A 153 6.03 22.14 -12.74
N VAL A 154 5.53 21.23 -13.55
CA VAL A 154 5.48 19.78 -13.24
C VAL A 154 6.90 19.21 -13.14
N LEU A 155 7.80 19.61 -14.06
CA LEU A 155 9.20 19.19 -14.01
C LEU A 155 9.89 19.70 -12.73
N ALA A 156 9.70 20.97 -12.40
CA ALA A 156 10.29 21.57 -11.20
C ALA A 156 9.78 20.91 -9.91
N ASP A 157 8.48 20.58 -9.83
CA ASP A 157 7.88 19.89 -8.68
C ASP A 157 8.46 18.46 -8.57
N ALA A 158 8.60 17.74 -9.68
CA ALA A 158 9.19 16.41 -9.72
C ALA A 158 10.68 16.41 -9.31
N ASP A 159 11.48 17.34 -9.84
CA ASP A 159 12.91 17.48 -9.49
C ASP A 159 13.09 17.85 -8.01
N ALA A 160 12.24 18.74 -7.47
CA ALA A 160 12.24 19.10 -6.04
C ALA A 160 11.91 17.89 -5.18
N TRP A 161 10.91 17.10 -5.58
CA TRP A 161 10.51 15.88 -4.87
C TRP A 161 11.60 14.80 -4.92
N ALA A 162 12.22 14.58 -6.08
CA ALA A 162 13.34 13.65 -6.21
C ALA A 162 14.51 14.06 -5.29
N LYS A 163 14.81 15.35 -5.21
CA LYS A 163 15.84 15.88 -4.31
C LYS A 163 15.48 15.66 -2.84
N GLN A 164 14.25 15.90 -2.47
CA GLN A 164 13.78 15.79 -1.07
C GLN A 164 13.72 14.34 -0.58
N CYS A 165 13.21 13.41 -1.39
CA CYS A 165 12.83 12.06 -0.96
C CYS A 165 13.71 10.95 -1.53
N TYR A 166 14.43 11.19 -2.64
CA TYR A 166 15.19 10.16 -3.38
C TYR A 166 16.64 10.53 -3.62
N GLY A 167 17.21 11.47 -2.84
CA GLY A 167 18.61 11.86 -2.96
C GLY A 167 18.95 12.52 -4.29
N GLY A 168 17.97 13.13 -4.97
CA GLY A 168 18.13 13.78 -6.27
C GLY A 168 18.14 12.81 -7.46
N GLN A 169 17.77 11.54 -7.25
CA GLN A 169 17.73 10.53 -8.30
C GLN A 169 16.29 10.08 -8.56
N TYR A 170 16.00 9.74 -9.80
CA TYR A 170 14.77 9.06 -10.17
C TYR A 170 15.00 7.55 -10.16
N VAL A 171 14.28 6.84 -9.31
CA VAL A 171 14.45 5.39 -9.11
C VAL A 171 14.24 4.62 -10.42
N GLY A 172 13.26 5.03 -11.22
CA GLY A 172 12.95 4.39 -12.50
C GLY A 172 14.09 4.55 -13.50
N ASP A 173 14.65 5.73 -13.61
CA ASP A 173 15.77 6.03 -14.50
C ASP A 173 17.03 5.25 -14.08
N TYR A 174 17.27 5.14 -12.77
CA TYR A 174 18.35 4.31 -12.23
C TYR A 174 18.19 2.84 -12.62
N LEU A 175 17.00 2.28 -12.41
CA LEU A 175 16.72 0.87 -12.72
C LEU A 175 16.81 0.60 -14.24
N ALA A 176 16.31 1.51 -15.07
CA ALA A 176 16.38 1.36 -16.53
C ALA A 176 17.83 1.35 -17.02
N ALA A 177 18.68 2.24 -16.50
CA ALA A 177 20.11 2.25 -16.80
C ALA A 177 20.85 0.97 -16.33
N HIS A 178 20.22 0.18 -15.42
CA HIS A 178 20.73 -1.10 -14.92
C HIS A 178 20.04 -2.33 -15.52
N GLY A 179 19.37 -2.17 -16.66
CA GLY A 179 18.85 -3.28 -17.45
C GLY A 179 17.44 -3.77 -17.05
N TYR A 180 16.64 -2.95 -16.38
CA TYR A 180 15.26 -3.27 -16.05
C TYR A 180 14.30 -2.46 -16.93
N VAL A 181 13.29 -3.10 -17.49
CA VAL A 181 12.10 -2.39 -17.94
C VAL A 181 11.35 -1.86 -16.72
N VAL A 182 10.94 -0.61 -16.78
CA VAL A 182 10.25 0.05 -15.68
C VAL A 182 8.93 0.62 -16.17
N ILE A 183 7.86 0.48 -15.38
CA ILE A 183 6.58 1.15 -15.64
C ILE A 183 6.08 1.82 -14.37
N SER A 184 5.50 3.01 -14.53
CA SER A 184 4.77 3.70 -13.47
C SER A 184 3.53 4.40 -14.02
N ILE A 185 2.41 4.29 -13.30
CA ILE A 185 1.18 5.04 -13.53
C ILE A 185 0.88 5.94 -12.33
N ASP A 186 0.06 6.97 -12.55
CA ASP A 186 -0.51 7.70 -11.43
C ASP A 186 -1.53 6.84 -10.68
N ALA A 187 -1.46 6.81 -9.37
CA ALA A 187 -2.57 6.35 -8.55
C ALA A 187 -3.78 7.28 -8.77
N LEU A 188 -4.96 6.71 -8.66
CA LEU A 188 -6.20 7.50 -8.78
C LEU A 188 -6.20 8.64 -7.76
N PHE A 189 -6.26 9.87 -8.22
CA PHE A 189 -6.21 11.14 -7.48
C PHE A 189 -4.87 11.91 -7.58
N TRP A 190 -3.83 11.34 -8.18
CA TRP A 190 -2.54 12.00 -8.38
C TRP A 190 -2.26 12.27 -9.85
N GLY A 191 -1.39 13.25 -10.10
CA GLY A 191 -0.90 13.59 -11.42
C GLY A 191 -2.02 13.85 -12.44
N GLU A 192 -1.92 13.23 -13.61
CA GLU A 192 -2.91 13.37 -14.69
C GLU A 192 -4.26 12.69 -14.37
N ARG A 193 -4.34 11.94 -13.26
CA ARG A 193 -5.57 11.31 -12.73
C ARG A 193 -6.15 12.07 -11.54
N GLY A 194 -5.60 13.24 -11.26
CA GLY A 194 -6.09 14.17 -10.25
C GLY A 194 -7.36 14.90 -10.66
N ARG A 195 -7.71 15.88 -9.85
CA ARG A 195 -8.86 16.75 -10.13
C ARG A 195 -8.46 17.88 -11.06
N LYS A 196 -9.37 18.24 -11.96
CA LYS A 196 -9.18 19.36 -12.90
C LYS A 196 -8.96 20.70 -12.19
N GLU A 197 -9.64 20.90 -11.06
CA GLU A 197 -9.59 22.14 -10.27
C GLU A 197 -8.46 22.14 -9.21
N GLY A 198 -7.54 21.19 -9.30
CA GLY A 198 -6.51 20.99 -8.29
C GLY A 198 -6.99 20.21 -7.08
N VAL A 199 -6.09 19.90 -6.16
CA VAL A 199 -6.35 19.01 -5.04
C VAL A 199 -5.79 19.54 -3.74
N ASP A 200 -6.63 19.49 -2.70
CA ASP A 200 -6.24 19.59 -1.30
C ASP A 200 -6.49 18.26 -0.55
N GLY A 201 -5.84 18.09 0.60
CA GLY A 201 -5.93 16.85 1.39
C GLY A 201 -7.34 16.51 1.88
N ASP A 202 -8.20 17.47 2.06
CA ASP A 202 -9.55 17.26 2.59
C ASP A 202 -10.45 16.52 1.60
N LYS A 203 -10.15 16.60 0.32
CA LYS A 203 -10.92 15.90 -0.71
C LYS A 203 -10.70 14.38 -0.72
N HIS A 204 -9.62 13.88 -0.12
CA HIS A 204 -9.42 12.43 0.03
C HIS A 204 -10.54 11.76 0.81
N MET A 205 -11.00 12.36 1.91
CA MET A 205 -12.12 11.82 2.69
C MET A 205 -13.39 11.73 1.86
N ALA A 206 -13.67 12.78 1.08
CA ALA A 206 -14.83 12.81 0.20
C ALA A 206 -14.73 11.70 -0.87
N VAL A 207 -13.59 11.55 -1.52
CA VAL A 207 -13.38 10.49 -2.53
C VAL A 207 -13.54 9.10 -1.88
N ALA A 208 -12.88 8.85 -0.75
CA ALA A 208 -12.98 7.56 -0.06
C ALA A 208 -14.41 7.27 0.38
N GLY A 209 -15.11 8.26 0.95
CA GLY A 209 -16.53 8.13 1.35
C GLY A 209 -17.43 7.83 0.16
N ASN A 210 -17.25 8.52 -0.97
CA ASN A 210 -18.03 8.29 -2.19
C ASN A 210 -17.79 6.87 -2.75
N PHE A 211 -16.56 6.37 -2.75
CA PHE A 211 -16.27 4.98 -3.13
C PHE A 211 -16.99 3.99 -2.22
N MET A 212 -16.95 4.23 -0.90
CA MET A 212 -17.65 3.35 0.07
C MET A 212 -19.16 3.35 -0.14
N MET A 213 -19.78 4.49 -0.39
CA MET A 213 -21.21 4.59 -0.70
C MET A 213 -21.60 3.83 -1.97
N LEU A 214 -20.66 3.66 -2.90
CA LEU A 214 -20.82 2.91 -4.15
C LEU A 214 -20.40 1.43 -4.01
N GLY A 215 -20.20 0.93 -2.78
CA GLY A 215 -19.78 -0.47 -2.54
C GLY A 215 -18.36 -0.77 -3.01
N ARG A 216 -17.48 0.21 -3.01
CA ARG A 216 -16.08 0.11 -3.42
C ARG A 216 -15.16 0.63 -2.31
N SER A 217 -13.89 0.26 -2.37
CA SER A 217 -12.85 0.91 -1.57
C SER A 217 -11.88 1.65 -2.51
N TRP A 218 -11.64 2.92 -2.23
CA TRP A 218 -10.67 3.71 -3.02
C TRP A 218 -9.26 3.11 -2.96
N SER A 219 -8.80 2.72 -1.77
CA SER A 219 -7.52 2.02 -1.61
C SER A 219 -7.47 0.73 -2.42
N ALA A 220 -8.52 -0.09 -2.33
CA ALA A 220 -8.60 -1.33 -3.10
C ALA A 220 -8.63 -1.09 -4.60
N PHE A 221 -9.32 -0.05 -5.05
CA PHE A 221 -9.37 0.30 -6.46
C PHE A 221 -7.97 0.55 -7.03
N MET A 222 -7.12 1.32 -6.32
CA MET A 222 -5.72 1.51 -6.69
C MET A 222 -4.93 0.19 -6.71
N ASN A 223 -5.12 -0.68 -5.71
CA ASN A 223 -4.45 -1.97 -5.68
C ASN A 223 -4.88 -2.89 -6.85
N TYR A 224 -6.15 -2.87 -7.26
CA TYR A 224 -6.59 -3.57 -8.47
C TYR A 224 -5.92 -3.01 -9.73
N GLU A 225 -5.80 -1.69 -9.83
CA GLU A 225 -5.12 -1.05 -10.96
C GLU A 225 -3.63 -1.38 -11.01
N ASP A 226 -2.96 -1.54 -9.87
CA ASP A 226 -1.57 -2.02 -9.79
C ASP A 226 -1.45 -3.46 -10.31
N MET A 227 -2.40 -4.32 -9.95
CA MET A 227 -2.47 -5.68 -10.50
C MET A 227 -2.69 -5.66 -12.02
N TYR A 228 -3.56 -4.81 -12.52
CA TYR A 228 -3.86 -4.71 -13.97
C TYR A 228 -2.72 -4.08 -14.75
N THR A 229 -2.00 -3.12 -14.16
CA THR A 229 -0.74 -2.60 -14.71
C THR A 229 0.32 -3.69 -14.83
N THR A 230 0.41 -4.56 -13.82
CA THR A 230 1.31 -5.73 -13.86
C THR A 230 0.88 -6.74 -14.94
N ASP A 231 -0.42 -6.95 -15.09
CA ASP A 231 -0.97 -7.81 -16.16
C ASP A 231 -0.65 -7.26 -17.55
N PHE A 232 -0.81 -5.97 -17.76
CA PHE A 232 -0.44 -5.27 -18.98
C PHE A 232 1.06 -5.40 -19.26
N LEU A 233 1.91 -5.08 -18.28
CA LEU A 233 3.36 -5.15 -18.40
C LEU A 233 3.83 -6.54 -18.84
N ALA A 234 3.22 -7.59 -18.29
CA ALA A 234 3.53 -8.98 -18.62
C ALA A 234 3.18 -9.40 -20.05
N THR A 235 2.43 -8.58 -20.80
CA THR A 235 2.09 -8.85 -22.21
C THR A 235 3.07 -8.23 -23.21
N LEU A 236 3.95 -7.35 -22.73
CA LEU A 236 4.85 -6.60 -23.61
C LEU A 236 6.04 -7.45 -24.05
N PRO A 237 6.43 -7.41 -25.34
CA PRO A 237 7.50 -8.24 -25.87
C PRO A 237 8.87 -7.93 -25.27
N GLU A 238 9.10 -6.71 -24.81
CA GLU A 238 10.33 -6.28 -24.15
C GLU A 238 10.51 -6.86 -22.73
N VAL A 239 9.44 -7.47 -22.15
CA VAL A 239 9.38 -7.89 -20.76
C VAL A 239 9.48 -9.41 -20.60
N ASP A 240 10.43 -9.85 -19.78
CA ASP A 240 10.41 -11.22 -19.28
C ASP A 240 9.30 -11.35 -18.19
N SER A 241 8.17 -11.88 -18.59
CA SER A 241 7.00 -12.04 -17.70
C SER A 241 7.24 -12.96 -16.49
N LYS A 242 8.35 -13.71 -16.47
CA LYS A 242 8.78 -14.54 -15.33
C LYS A 242 9.66 -13.77 -14.33
N ARG A 243 10.13 -12.58 -14.68
CA ARG A 243 11.02 -11.75 -13.86
C ARG A 243 10.44 -10.34 -13.65
N ILE A 244 9.20 -10.26 -13.15
CA ILE A 244 8.55 -9.00 -12.80
C ILE A 244 8.66 -8.79 -11.29
N GLY A 245 9.20 -7.64 -10.88
CA GLY A 245 9.19 -7.15 -9.51
C GLY A 245 8.30 -5.94 -9.33
N CYS A 246 8.16 -5.48 -8.10
CA CYS A 246 7.55 -4.20 -7.79
C CYS A 246 8.32 -3.48 -6.69
N MET A 247 8.29 -2.14 -6.71
CA MET A 247 8.90 -1.32 -5.68
C MET A 247 8.05 -0.09 -5.43
N GLY A 248 8.01 0.35 -4.16
CA GLY A 248 7.35 1.58 -3.79
C GLY A 248 7.86 2.18 -2.49
N PHE A 249 7.62 3.49 -2.35
CA PHE A 249 7.95 4.27 -1.17
C PHE A 249 6.68 4.80 -0.50
N SER A 250 6.62 4.78 0.85
CA SER A 250 5.50 5.27 1.63
C SER A 250 4.17 4.61 1.20
N MET A 251 3.15 5.34 0.77
CA MET A 251 1.92 4.76 0.19
C MET A 251 2.23 3.75 -0.94
N GLY A 252 3.26 4.01 -1.74
CA GLY A 252 3.74 3.07 -2.75
C GLY A 252 4.30 1.78 -2.15
N ALA A 253 4.92 1.84 -0.97
CA ALA A 253 5.37 0.63 -0.26
C ALA A 253 4.19 -0.22 0.22
N TYR A 254 3.12 0.42 0.74
CA TYR A 254 1.86 -0.27 1.04
C TYR A 254 1.33 -0.99 -0.22
N ARG A 255 1.27 -0.29 -1.35
CA ARG A 255 0.84 -0.87 -2.63
C ARG A 255 1.77 -1.99 -3.11
N ALA A 256 3.09 -1.88 -2.88
CA ALA A 256 4.08 -2.86 -3.32
C ALA A 256 3.93 -4.20 -2.56
N TRP A 257 3.79 -4.18 -1.23
CA TRP A 257 3.58 -5.42 -0.52
C TRP A 257 2.16 -5.99 -0.72
N MET A 258 1.14 -5.15 -0.91
CA MET A 258 -0.19 -5.59 -1.35
C MET A 258 -0.12 -6.30 -2.71
N LEU A 259 0.52 -5.68 -3.69
CA LEU A 259 0.69 -6.24 -5.02
C LEU A 259 1.48 -7.56 -4.97
N SER A 260 2.54 -7.63 -4.15
CA SER A 260 3.30 -8.86 -3.95
C SER A 260 2.49 -9.99 -3.32
N ALA A 261 1.59 -9.65 -2.38
CA ALA A 261 0.69 -10.61 -1.74
C ALA A 261 -0.40 -11.14 -2.71
N LEU A 262 -0.90 -10.27 -3.60
CA LEU A 262 -2.10 -10.55 -4.41
C LEU A 262 -1.79 -11.01 -5.85
N SER A 263 -0.68 -10.61 -6.44
CA SER A 263 -0.32 -10.97 -7.82
C SER A 263 0.71 -12.09 -7.89
N ASP A 264 0.40 -13.18 -8.59
CA ASP A 264 1.37 -14.27 -8.82
C ASP A 264 2.39 -13.91 -9.93
N LYS A 265 2.17 -12.84 -10.69
CA LYS A 265 3.13 -12.33 -11.67
C LYS A 265 4.32 -11.63 -11.04
N VAL A 266 4.11 -10.97 -9.91
CA VAL A 266 5.22 -10.38 -9.13
C VAL A 266 6.02 -11.48 -8.47
N LYS A 267 7.34 -11.45 -8.67
CA LYS A 267 8.30 -12.46 -8.17
C LYS A 267 9.16 -11.95 -7.04
N ALA A 268 9.36 -10.64 -6.92
CA ALA A 268 10.08 -9.99 -5.84
C ALA A 268 9.46 -8.62 -5.57
N GLY A 269 9.58 -8.12 -4.35
CA GLY A 269 9.05 -6.82 -3.98
C GLY A 269 9.98 -6.03 -3.07
N ALA A 270 9.94 -4.69 -3.19
CA ALA A 270 10.61 -3.78 -2.27
C ALA A 270 9.60 -2.75 -1.73
N ALA A 271 9.50 -2.68 -0.40
CA ALA A 271 8.60 -1.81 0.32
C ALA A 271 9.40 -0.90 1.24
N VAL A 272 9.45 0.39 0.89
CA VAL A 272 10.28 1.38 1.59
C VAL A 272 9.41 2.33 2.39
N CYS A 273 9.63 2.38 3.71
CA CYS A 273 8.98 3.29 4.65
C CYS A 273 7.45 3.15 4.72
N TRP A 274 6.95 1.91 4.79
CA TRP A 274 5.57 1.63 5.16
C TRP A 274 5.41 0.19 5.69
N MET A 275 5.58 0.01 6.99
CA MET A 275 5.20 -1.20 7.72
C MET A 275 5.06 -0.88 9.20
N VAL A 276 4.00 -1.38 9.82
CA VAL A 276 3.70 -1.18 11.24
C VAL A 276 2.61 -2.16 11.67
N THR A 277 2.46 -2.43 12.95
CA THR A 277 1.26 -3.10 13.49
C THR A 277 0.13 -2.08 13.68
N THR A 278 -1.12 -2.52 13.51
CA THR A 278 -2.30 -1.69 13.78
C THR A 278 -2.32 -1.21 15.23
N ASP A 279 -1.91 -2.06 16.18
CA ASP A 279 -1.85 -1.72 17.59
C ASP A 279 -0.97 -0.52 17.87
N CYS A 280 0.21 -0.45 17.28
CA CYS A 280 1.11 0.69 17.42
C CYS A 280 0.63 1.92 16.61
N GLN A 281 0.11 1.71 15.39
CA GLN A 281 -0.38 2.80 14.55
C GLN A 281 -1.52 3.58 15.21
N PHE A 282 -2.40 2.87 15.94
CA PHE A 282 -3.52 3.44 16.68
C PHE A 282 -3.27 3.32 18.19
N SER A 283 -2.32 4.08 18.70
CA SER A 283 -2.02 4.18 20.12
C SER A 283 -1.99 5.62 20.58
N TRP A 284 -2.33 5.87 21.83
CA TRP A 284 -2.27 7.21 22.44
C TRP A 284 -0.86 7.80 22.44
N GLU A 285 0.16 6.93 22.52
CA GLU A 285 1.57 7.34 22.59
C GLU A 285 2.14 7.74 21.22
N TYR A 286 1.87 6.91 20.19
CA TYR A 286 2.46 7.08 18.86
C TYR A 286 1.42 7.49 17.81
N GLY A 287 0.14 7.43 18.18
CA GLY A 287 -0.98 7.49 17.27
C GLY A 287 -1.02 8.81 16.52
N LYS A 288 -0.84 8.71 15.25
CA LYS A 288 -1.53 9.63 14.39
C LYS A 288 -2.98 9.18 14.39
N GLU A 289 -3.79 10.03 14.92
CA GLU A 289 -5.21 9.92 15.21
C GLU A 289 -6.07 9.53 14.00
N ARG A 290 -5.45 9.08 12.91
CA ARG A 290 -6.14 8.69 11.69
C ARG A 290 -5.32 7.72 10.82
N GLY A 291 -6.00 6.72 10.32
CA GLY A 291 -5.51 5.93 9.20
C GLY A 291 -5.62 6.69 7.88
N GLY A 292 -4.65 6.52 6.99
CA GLY A 292 -4.74 7.07 5.65
C GLY A 292 -5.79 6.33 4.81
N PHE A 293 -6.76 7.02 4.23
CA PHE A 293 -7.79 6.41 3.38
C PHE A 293 -7.22 5.64 2.18
N ALA A 294 -6.04 6.06 1.69
CA ALA A 294 -5.34 5.38 0.61
C ALA A 294 -4.79 3.99 1.00
N ASN A 295 -4.75 3.65 2.30
CA ASN A 295 -4.21 2.41 2.84
C ASN A 295 -5.25 1.63 3.65
N MET A 296 -6.53 1.93 3.47
CA MET A 296 -7.62 1.36 4.27
C MET A 296 -8.40 0.32 3.47
N LEU A 297 -8.49 -0.88 4.02
CA LEU A 297 -9.42 -1.91 3.56
C LEU A 297 -10.46 -2.16 4.64
N PRO A 298 -11.75 -1.95 4.34
CA PRO A 298 -12.82 -2.09 5.33
C PRO A 298 -12.87 -3.50 5.92
N GLY A 299 -12.93 -3.58 7.26
CA GLY A 299 -13.16 -4.82 7.99
C GLY A 299 -12.01 -5.84 8.01
N ILE A 300 -10.93 -5.64 7.24
CA ILE A 300 -9.84 -6.63 7.16
C ILE A 300 -9.15 -6.85 8.50
N ARG A 301 -9.14 -5.85 9.39
CA ARG A 301 -8.51 -5.96 10.72
C ARG A 301 -9.15 -7.00 11.63
N ARG A 302 -10.39 -7.39 11.36
CA ARG A 302 -11.04 -8.51 12.03
C ARG A 302 -10.37 -9.86 11.76
N TYR A 303 -9.54 -9.96 10.72
CA TYR A 303 -8.93 -11.20 10.25
C TYR A 303 -7.40 -11.15 10.21
N LEU A 304 -6.85 -10.05 9.72
CA LEU A 304 -5.43 -9.90 9.43
C LEU A 304 -4.96 -8.48 9.70
N ASP A 305 -3.78 -8.35 10.30
CA ASP A 305 -3.06 -7.08 10.36
C ASP A 305 -2.16 -6.89 9.13
N TYR A 306 -1.54 -5.72 8.99
CA TYR A 306 -0.64 -5.37 7.90
C TYR A 306 0.50 -6.38 7.69
N PRO A 307 1.28 -6.79 8.73
CA PRO A 307 2.33 -7.79 8.57
C PRO A 307 1.80 -9.15 8.12
N HIS A 308 0.59 -9.53 8.56
CA HIS A 308 -0.03 -10.79 8.15
C HIS A 308 -0.41 -10.77 6.66
N ILE A 309 -0.93 -9.64 6.16
CA ILE A 309 -1.26 -9.47 4.75
C ILE A 309 0.02 -9.49 3.91
N ALA A 310 1.05 -8.74 4.31
CA ALA A 310 2.34 -8.73 3.62
C ALA A 310 2.96 -10.14 3.56
N SER A 311 2.77 -10.94 4.62
CA SER A 311 3.26 -12.32 4.70
C SER A 311 2.62 -13.29 3.70
N ILE A 312 1.49 -12.95 3.10
CA ILE A 312 0.89 -13.74 2.00
C ILE A 312 1.85 -13.80 0.79
N ALA A 313 2.76 -12.84 0.64
CA ALA A 313 3.77 -12.84 -0.41
C ALA A 313 4.78 -13.99 -0.29
N CYS A 314 5.01 -14.54 0.92
CA CYS A 314 5.95 -15.64 1.12
C CYS A 314 5.65 -16.84 0.20
N PRO A 315 6.66 -17.50 -0.42
CA PRO A 315 8.10 -17.34 -0.20
C PRO A 315 8.81 -16.36 -1.16
N LYS A 316 8.12 -15.40 -1.76
CA LYS A 316 8.77 -14.42 -2.64
C LYS A 316 9.80 -13.60 -1.87
N PRO A 317 10.97 -13.31 -2.45
CA PRO A 317 11.89 -12.35 -1.87
C PRO A 317 11.22 -10.99 -1.69
N MET A 318 11.24 -10.49 -0.46
CA MET A 318 10.72 -9.17 -0.11
C MET A 318 11.77 -8.37 0.64
N PHE A 319 12.00 -7.15 0.21
CA PHE A 319 12.83 -6.19 0.92
C PHE A 319 11.95 -5.17 1.63
N PHE A 320 12.11 -5.04 2.92
CA PHE A 320 11.43 -4.04 3.75
C PHE A 320 12.47 -3.11 4.38
N LEU A 321 12.28 -1.82 4.22
CA LEU A 321 13.11 -0.79 4.83
C LEU A 321 12.21 0.25 5.51
N ASN A 322 12.51 0.59 6.76
CA ASN A 322 11.89 1.70 7.47
C ASN A 322 12.95 2.56 8.13
N GLY A 323 12.70 3.86 8.23
CA GLY A 323 13.59 4.79 8.89
C GLY A 323 13.57 4.63 10.40
N GLU A 324 14.72 4.70 11.05
CA GLU A 324 14.85 4.62 12.51
C GLU A 324 14.17 5.81 13.21
N HIS A 325 14.11 6.96 12.54
CA HIS A 325 13.50 8.19 13.05
C HIS A 325 12.15 8.50 12.39
N ASP A 326 11.52 7.49 11.80
CA ASP A 326 10.21 7.67 11.15
C ASP A 326 9.14 8.00 12.18
N LYS A 327 8.52 9.19 12.01
CA LYS A 327 7.45 9.67 12.91
C LYS A 327 6.08 9.11 12.55
N LEU A 328 5.93 8.52 11.36
CA LEU A 328 4.67 7.91 10.90
C LEU A 328 4.58 6.43 11.29
N PHE A 329 5.73 5.76 11.28
CA PHE A 329 5.87 4.34 11.54
C PHE A 329 6.95 4.13 12.60
N PRO A 330 6.59 4.27 13.90
CA PRO A 330 7.58 4.22 14.98
C PRO A 330 8.26 2.85 15.06
N PRO A 331 9.57 2.82 15.39
CA PRO A 331 10.38 1.59 15.37
C PRO A 331 9.79 0.44 16.18
N VAL A 332 9.10 0.73 17.30
CA VAL A 332 8.45 -0.30 18.11
C VAL A 332 7.41 -1.08 17.31
N GLY A 333 6.55 -0.39 16.57
CA GLY A 333 5.52 -1.00 15.74
C GLY A 333 6.08 -1.67 14.48
N VAL A 334 7.16 -1.11 13.91
CA VAL A 334 7.90 -1.71 12.78
C VAL A 334 8.55 -3.02 13.21
N ASN A 335 9.25 -3.03 14.34
CA ASN A 335 9.91 -4.22 14.87
C ASN A 335 8.89 -5.31 15.22
N ALA A 336 7.76 -4.96 15.80
CA ALA A 336 6.67 -5.88 16.08
C ALA A 336 6.11 -6.49 14.78
N ALA A 337 5.90 -5.66 13.74
CA ALA A 337 5.45 -6.14 12.43
C ALA A 337 6.47 -7.10 11.79
N PHE A 338 7.75 -6.78 11.83
CA PHE A 338 8.80 -7.66 11.31
C PHE A 338 8.91 -8.98 12.09
N ALA A 339 8.69 -8.96 13.40
CA ALA A 339 8.65 -10.17 14.21
C ALA A 339 7.49 -11.09 13.78
N GLU A 340 6.31 -10.55 13.49
CA GLU A 340 5.20 -11.33 12.93
C GLU A 340 5.51 -11.89 11.54
N MET A 341 6.15 -11.10 10.69
CA MET A 341 6.50 -11.53 9.33
C MET A 341 7.55 -12.65 9.34
N ARG A 342 8.58 -12.58 10.21
CA ARG A 342 9.61 -13.63 10.33
C ARG A 342 9.01 -15.01 10.61
N LYS A 343 7.97 -15.11 11.42
CA LYS A 343 7.26 -16.39 11.68
C LYS A 343 6.77 -17.10 10.42
N VAL A 344 6.71 -16.39 9.30
CA VAL A 344 6.20 -16.90 8.02
C VAL A 344 7.34 -17.20 7.04
N TRP A 345 8.45 -16.42 7.06
CA TRP A 345 9.58 -16.58 6.15
C TRP A 345 10.67 -17.51 6.70
N GLU A 346 10.72 -17.73 8.02
CA GLU A 346 11.57 -18.71 8.71
C GLU A 346 10.86 -20.06 8.86
#